data_4e1fd8524b5bdbe94b0b6f8f12421d15
#
_entry.id   4e1fd8524b5bdbe94b0b6f8f12421d15
#
_cell.length_a   1.000
_cell.length_b   1.000
_cell.length_c   1.000
_cell.angle_alpha   90.00
_cell.angle_beta   90.00
_cell.angle_gamma   90.00
#
_symmetry.space_group_name_H-M   'P 1'
#
loop_
_entity.id
_entity.type
_entity.pdbx_description
1 polymer ?
#
loop_
_entity_poly.entity_id
_entity_poly.type
_entity_poly.pdbx_seq_one_letter_code
_entity_poly.pdbx_strand_id
1 'polypeptide(L)'
;SPADAAALSLFTAGFNAGLTAAMAQIEAQTGINVILADTTAYLSQVLANPGFYGFTNTTEQCIESVQALLTNCQGYLFTDEIHPTTLGHRVLAASFIGLVPEPGTAWLLLPLAAGAVVARRRRVSR
;
A
#
# COMPACT_ATOMS: atom_id res chain seq x y z
N SER A 1 -20.95 -18.86 -4.18
CA SER A 1 -21.60 -19.22 -2.90
C SER A 1 -20.67 -18.96 -1.72
N PRO A 2 -21.15 -18.95 -0.44
CA PRO A 2 -20.26 -18.85 0.73
C PRO A 2 -19.19 -19.94 0.80
N ALA A 3 -19.51 -21.15 0.31
CA ALA A 3 -18.55 -22.25 0.24
C ALA A 3 -17.42 -21.97 -0.77
N ASP A 4 -17.74 -21.39 -1.92
CA ASP A 4 -16.74 -21.01 -2.91
C ASP A 4 -15.84 -19.89 -2.39
N ALA A 5 -16.40 -18.90 -1.68
CA ALA A 5 -15.63 -17.83 -1.05
C ALA A 5 -14.65 -18.38 0.02
N ALA A 6 -15.10 -19.36 0.83
CA ALA A 6 -14.24 -20.01 1.81
C ALA A 6 -13.11 -20.81 1.13
N ALA A 7 -13.43 -21.55 0.06
CA ALA A 7 -12.42 -22.30 -0.71
C ALA A 7 -11.38 -21.39 -1.34
N LEU A 8 -11.80 -20.28 -1.94
CA LEU A 8 -10.89 -19.26 -2.51
C LEU A 8 -10.00 -18.62 -1.43
N SER A 9 -10.55 -18.35 -0.25
CA SER A 9 -9.78 -17.81 0.87
C SER A 9 -8.70 -18.78 1.35
N LEU A 10 -9.01 -20.08 1.45
CA LEU A 10 -8.04 -21.13 1.80
C LEU A 10 -6.95 -21.26 0.73
N PHE A 11 -7.33 -21.22 -0.54
CA PHE A 11 -6.38 -21.25 -1.65
C PHE A 11 -5.43 -20.05 -1.60
N THR A 12 -5.96 -18.84 -1.40
CA THR A 12 -5.17 -17.62 -1.29
C THR A 12 -4.20 -17.69 -0.11
N ALA A 13 -4.65 -18.15 1.05
CA ALA A 13 -3.80 -18.31 2.23
C ALA A 13 -2.66 -19.32 1.98
N GLY A 14 -2.96 -20.45 1.36
CA GLY A 14 -1.97 -21.47 0.99
C GLY A 14 -0.95 -20.95 -0.02
N PHE A 15 -1.41 -20.24 -1.04
CA PHE A 15 -0.53 -19.61 -2.03
C PHE A 15 0.40 -18.57 -1.38
N ASN A 16 -0.13 -17.68 -0.55
CA ASN A 16 0.66 -16.65 0.12
C ASN A 16 1.69 -17.25 1.08
N ALA A 17 1.35 -18.31 1.80
CA ALA A 17 2.30 -19.03 2.67
C ALA A 17 3.45 -19.66 1.85
N GLY A 18 3.12 -20.32 0.73
CA GLY A 18 4.09 -20.88 -0.18
C GLY A 18 5.01 -19.83 -0.80
N LEU A 19 4.44 -18.70 -1.23
CA LEU A 19 5.20 -17.56 -1.76
C LEU A 19 6.17 -17.00 -0.71
N THR A 20 5.71 -16.79 0.51
CA THR A 20 6.56 -16.30 1.62
C THR A 20 7.74 -17.23 1.87
N ALA A 21 7.49 -18.54 1.92
CA ALA A 21 8.55 -19.52 2.12
C ALA A 21 9.56 -19.54 0.97
N ALA A 22 9.08 -19.45 -0.28
CA ALA A 22 9.95 -19.43 -1.46
C ALA A 22 10.82 -18.16 -1.49
N MET A 23 10.26 -16.99 -1.15
CA MET A 23 11.01 -15.73 -1.11
C MET A 23 12.07 -15.75 -0.01
N ALA A 24 11.75 -16.28 1.17
CA ALA A 24 12.74 -16.45 2.25
C ALA A 24 13.93 -17.35 1.83
N GLN A 25 13.68 -18.39 1.03
CA GLN A 25 14.76 -19.22 0.48
C GLN A 25 15.62 -18.44 -0.52
N ILE A 26 15.02 -17.63 -1.37
CA ILE A 26 15.75 -16.77 -2.33
C ILE A 26 16.63 -15.79 -1.56
N GLU A 27 16.10 -15.12 -0.54
CA GLU A 27 16.87 -14.21 0.31
C GLU A 27 18.08 -14.91 0.93
N ALA A 28 17.86 -16.09 1.52
CA ALA A 28 18.94 -16.87 2.15
C ALA A 28 20.02 -17.30 1.16
N GLN A 29 19.67 -17.60 -0.09
CA GLN A 29 20.61 -18.07 -1.11
C GLN A 29 21.35 -16.92 -1.82
N THR A 30 20.72 -15.78 -1.96
CA THR A 30 21.21 -14.69 -2.82
C THR A 30 21.66 -13.44 -2.06
N GLY A 31 21.22 -13.29 -0.81
CA GLY A 31 21.42 -12.06 -0.03
C GLY A 31 20.59 -10.87 -0.52
N ILE A 32 19.66 -11.08 -1.46
CA ILE A 32 18.74 -10.04 -1.94
C ILE A 32 17.66 -9.84 -0.86
N ASN A 33 17.37 -8.60 -0.51
CA ASN A 33 16.25 -8.27 0.37
C ASN A 33 14.94 -8.24 -0.44
N VAL A 34 13.99 -9.12 -0.11
CA VAL A 34 12.67 -9.22 -0.76
C VAL A 34 11.62 -8.59 0.13
N ILE A 35 10.92 -7.59 -0.38
CA ILE A 35 9.81 -6.96 0.33
C ILE A 35 8.51 -7.58 -0.15
N LEU A 36 7.85 -8.35 0.72
CA LEU A 36 6.54 -8.92 0.44
C LEU A 36 5.44 -7.96 0.91
N ALA A 37 4.56 -7.58 -0.02
CA ALA A 37 3.38 -6.78 0.28
C ALA A 37 2.17 -7.69 0.50
N ASP A 38 1.64 -7.74 1.73
CA ASP A 38 0.42 -8.48 2.06
C ASP A 38 -0.82 -7.65 1.68
N THR A 39 -1.29 -7.83 0.44
CA THR A 39 -2.48 -7.15 -0.06
C THR A 39 -3.76 -7.60 0.63
N THR A 40 -3.80 -8.83 1.18
CA THR A 40 -4.95 -9.34 1.92
C THR A 40 -5.12 -8.65 3.26
N ALA A 41 -4.03 -8.53 4.02
CA ALA A 41 -4.03 -7.78 5.28
C ALA A 41 -4.38 -6.31 5.04
N TYR A 42 -3.85 -5.71 3.98
CA TYR A 42 -4.14 -4.34 3.62
C TYR A 42 -5.63 -4.13 3.26
N LEU A 43 -6.20 -4.98 2.39
CA LEU A 43 -7.62 -4.91 2.05
C LEU A 43 -8.49 -5.05 3.30
N SER A 44 -8.13 -5.95 4.22
CA SER A 44 -8.84 -6.12 5.50
C SER A 44 -8.85 -4.83 6.34
N GLN A 45 -7.75 -4.07 6.36
CA GLN A 45 -7.68 -2.77 7.04
C GLN A 45 -8.59 -1.73 6.37
N VAL A 46 -8.60 -1.69 5.04
CA VAL A 46 -9.49 -0.80 4.27
C VAL A 46 -10.95 -1.11 4.59
N LEU A 47 -11.34 -2.39 4.58
CA LEU A 47 -12.70 -2.82 4.87
C LEU A 47 -13.12 -2.57 6.32
N ALA A 48 -12.18 -2.63 7.26
CA ALA A 48 -12.44 -2.32 8.67
C ALA A 48 -12.67 -0.82 8.92
N ASN A 49 -12.04 0.06 8.14
CA ASN A 49 -12.11 1.51 8.32
C ASN A 49 -12.24 2.26 6.97
N PRO A 50 -13.27 1.99 6.17
CA PRO A 50 -13.35 2.49 4.78
C PRO A 50 -13.33 4.02 4.70
N GLY A 51 -13.99 4.71 5.61
CA GLY A 51 -14.05 6.18 5.65
C GLY A 51 -12.68 6.83 5.84
N PHE A 52 -11.76 6.20 6.56
CA PHE A 52 -10.39 6.68 6.72
C PHE A 52 -9.64 6.74 5.38
N TYR A 53 -9.95 5.81 4.47
CA TYR A 53 -9.36 5.71 3.15
C TYR A 53 -10.17 6.46 2.07
N GLY A 54 -11.27 7.11 2.45
CA GLY A 54 -12.13 7.88 1.55
C GLY A 54 -13.19 7.05 0.83
N PHE A 55 -13.46 5.81 1.30
CA PHE A 55 -14.51 4.98 0.75
C PHE A 55 -15.82 5.15 1.52
N THR A 56 -16.92 5.25 0.77
CA THR A 56 -18.29 5.25 1.27
C THR A 56 -19.04 3.99 0.86
N ASN A 57 -18.50 3.25 -0.12
CA ASN A 57 -19.05 1.98 -0.61
C ASN A 57 -17.90 1.01 -0.92
N THR A 58 -17.90 -0.14 -0.26
CA THR A 58 -16.87 -1.19 -0.40
C THR A 58 -17.43 -2.52 -0.87
N THR A 59 -18.73 -2.62 -1.15
CA THR A 59 -19.43 -3.86 -1.47
C THR A 59 -20.10 -3.87 -2.82
N GLU A 60 -20.55 -2.71 -3.31
CA GLU A 60 -21.24 -2.58 -4.58
C GLU A 60 -20.27 -2.20 -5.70
N GLN A 61 -20.64 -2.54 -6.91
CA GLN A 61 -19.91 -2.18 -8.13
C GLN A 61 -20.33 -0.78 -8.59
N CYS A 62 -19.36 0.07 -8.85
CA CYS A 62 -19.63 1.41 -9.36
C CYS A 62 -20.35 1.41 -10.71
N ILE A 63 -20.01 0.46 -11.60
CA ILE A 63 -20.63 0.38 -12.94
C ILE A 63 -22.13 0.09 -12.92
N GLU A 64 -22.66 -0.43 -11.82
CA GLU A 64 -24.10 -0.69 -11.66
C GLU A 64 -24.88 0.56 -11.24
N SER A 65 -24.20 1.63 -10.84
CA SER A 65 -24.82 2.88 -10.40
C SER A 65 -24.53 4.01 -11.38
N VAL A 66 -25.56 4.48 -12.08
CA VAL A 66 -25.46 5.64 -12.98
C VAL A 66 -24.93 6.87 -12.23
N GLN A 67 -25.38 7.09 -10.99
CA GLN A 67 -24.92 8.21 -10.17
C GLN A 67 -23.44 8.09 -9.82
N ALA A 68 -22.95 6.88 -9.52
CA ALA A 68 -21.55 6.64 -9.24
C ALA A 68 -20.67 6.88 -10.49
N LEU A 69 -21.15 6.45 -11.67
CA LEU A 69 -20.45 6.71 -12.94
C LEU A 69 -20.34 8.22 -13.24
N LEU A 70 -21.38 9.00 -12.99
CA LEU A 70 -21.36 10.46 -13.17
C LEU A 70 -20.35 11.16 -12.26
N THR A 71 -20.00 10.56 -11.14
CA THR A 71 -18.99 11.05 -10.20
C THR A 71 -17.64 10.33 -10.34
N ASN A 72 -17.42 9.61 -11.45
CA ASN A 72 -16.19 8.84 -11.71
C ASN A 72 -15.87 7.84 -10.58
N CYS A 73 -16.88 7.12 -10.11
CA CYS A 73 -16.79 6.12 -9.04
C CYS A 73 -16.27 6.67 -7.69
N GLN A 74 -16.48 7.95 -7.44
CA GLN A 74 -16.03 8.57 -6.19
C GLN A 74 -16.61 7.85 -4.97
N GLY A 75 -15.74 7.45 -4.04
CA GLY A 75 -16.12 6.76 -2.81
C GLY A 75 -16.35 5.25 -2.96
N TYR A 76 -16.35 4.70 -4.17
CA TYR A 76 -16.44 3.26 -4.38
C TYR A 76 -15.06 2.61 -4.33
N LEU A 77 -14.96 1.44 -3.69
CA LEU A 77 -13.74 0.63 -3.68
C LEU A 77 -13.58 -0.12 -5.00
N PHE A 78 -14.66 -0.66 -5.56
CA PHE A 78 -14.64 -1.47 -6.76
C PHE A 78 -15.38 -0.81 -7.92
N THR A 79 -14.78 -0.91 -9.12
CA THR A 79 -15.42 -0.51 -10.37
C THR A 79 -16.43 -1.57 -10.80
N ASP A 80 -16.04 -2.83 -10.78
CA ASP A 80 -16.81 -4.04 -11.06
C ASP A 80 -16.53 -5.11 -9.99
N GLU A 81 -16.79 -6.39 -10.28
CA GLU A 81 -16.66 -7.50 -9.31
C GLU A 81 -15.24 -7.68 -8.76
N ILE A 82 -14.20 -7.25 -9.50
CA ILE A 82 -12.80 -7.56 -9.17
C ILE A 82 -11.84 -6.39 -9.31
N HIS A 83 -12.19 -5.36 -10.09
CA HIS A 83 -11.26 -4.26 -10.38
C HIS A 83 -11.46 -3.10 -9.39
N PRO A 84 -10.42 -2.72 -8.64
CA PRO A 84 -10.47 -1.52 -7.81
C PRO A 84 -10.68 -0.26 -8.64
N THR A 85 -11.31 0.74 -8.06
CA THR A 85 -11.41 2.08 -8.65
C THR A 85 -10.04 2.78 -8.66
N THR A 86 -9.97 3.95 -9.31
CA THR A 86 -8.77 4.81 -9.25
C THR A 86 -8.38 5.16 -7.80
N LEU A 87 -9.35 5.40 -6.92
CA LEU A 87 -9.09 5.60 -5.49
C LEU A 87 -8.52 4.33 -4.85
N GLY A 88 -9.11 3.15 -5.14
CA GLY A 88 -8.63 1.86 -4.67
C GLY A 88 -7.17 1.60 -5.06
N HIS A 89 -6.82 1.83 -6.32
CA HIS A 89 -5.43 1.72 -6.78
C HIS A 89 -4.48 2.71 -6.08
N ARG A 90 -4.91 3.95 -5.89
CA ARG A 90 -4.09 4.97 -5.20
C ARG A 90 -3.80 4.59 -3.75
N VAL A 91 -4.83 4.12 -3.05
CA VAL A 91 -4.71 3.69 -1.64
C VAL A 91 -3.80 2.46 -1.54
N LEU A 92 -3.92 1.50 -2.46
CA LEU A 92 -3.02 0.34 -2.53
C LEU A 92 -1.57 0.75 -2.84
N ALA A 93 -1.35 1.63 -3.80
CA ALA A 93 -0.01 2.13 -4.14
C ALA A 93 0.66 2.84 -2.95
N ALA A 94 -0.10 3.62 -2.18
CA ALA A 94 0.42 4.27 -0.97
C ALA A 94 0.91 3.26 0.08
N SER A 95 0.24 2.09 0.21
CA SER A 95 0.68 1.03 1.10
C SER A 95 2.00 0.41 0.65
N PHE A 96 2.22 0.24 -0.65
CA PHE A 96 3.48 -0.30 -1.18
C PHE A 96 4.65 0.67 -0.99
N ILE A 97 4.42 1.97 -1.21
CA ILE A 97 5.44 3.00 -0.96
C ILE A 97 5.89 2.96 0.50
N GLY A 98 4.96 2.78 1.45
CA GLY A 98 5.28 2.68 2.87
C GLY A 98 6.10 1.45 3.27
N LEU A 99 6.14 0.40 2.43
CA LEU A 99 6.95 -0.80 2.68
C LEU A 99 8.39 -0.66 2.18
N VAL A 100 8.64 0.24 1.22
CA VAL A 100 9.98 0.44 0.67
C VAL A 100 10.76 1.40 1.57
N PRO A 101 11.90 0.98 2.16
CA PRO A 101 12.74 1.90 2.91
C PRO A 101 13.17 3.06 2.00
N GLU A 102 12.94 4.29 2.43
CA GLU A 102 13.44 5.46 1.71
C GLU A 102 14.95 5.27 1.47
N PRO A 103 15.45 5.42 0.23
CA PRO A 103 16.87 5.50 0.00
C PRO A 103 17.41 6.57 0.95
N GLY A 104 18.52 6.29 1.64
CA GLY A 104 19.04 7.13 2.74
C GLY A 104 19.35 8.59 2.40
N THR A 105 18.55 9.24 1.56
CA THR A 105 18.59 10.67 1.25
C THR A 105 18.41 11.53 2.51
N ALA A 106 17.73 11.03 3.54
CA ALA A 106 17.69 11.67 4.85
C ALA A 106 19.09 11.87 5.46
N TRP A 107 20.01 10.92 5.25
CA TRP A 107 21.40 11.03 5.70
C TRP A 107 22.21 12.07 4.93
N LEU A 108 21.85 12.37 3.69
CA LEU A 108 22.49 13.41 2.88
C LEU A 108 22.11 14.83 3.34
N LEU A 109 20.96 14.99 3.99
CA LEU A 109 20.53 16.29 4.52
C LEU A 109 21.20 16.65 5.85
N LEU A 110 21.69 15.69 6.62
CA LEU A 110 22.36 15.93 7.91
C LEU A 110 23.63 16.78 7.78
N PRO A 111 24.58 16.51 6.86
CA PRO A 111 25.76 17.34 6.69
C PRO A 111 25.44 18.76 6.18
N LEU A 112 24.38 18.92 5.38
CA LEU A 112 23.90 20.22 4.93
C LEU A 112 23.37 21.07 6.09
N ALA A 113 22.57 20.47 6.98
CA ALA A 113 22.05 21.14 8.17
C ALA A 113 23.18 21.50 9.15
N ALA A 114 24.14 20.59 9.37
CA ALA A 114 25.32 20.85 10.21
C ALA A 114 26.21 21.96 9.64
N GLY A 115 26.43 21.96 8.33
CA GLY A 115 27.18 23.02 7.63
C GLY A 115 26.53 24.38 7.76
N ALA A 116 25.22 24.48 7.65
CA ALA A 116 24.45 25.72 7.80
C ALA A 116 24.56 26.31 9.23
N VAL A 117 24.51 25.43 10.25
CA VAL A 117 24.67 25.85 11.66
C VAL A 117 26.07 26.38 11.92
N VAL A 118 27.11 25.73 11.41
CA VAL A 118 28.50 26.17 11.56
C VAL A 118 28.74 27.49 10.84
N ALA A 119 28.22 27.64 9.62
CA ALA A 119 28.35 28.91 8.86
C ALA A 119 27.65 30.08 9.55
N ARG A 120 26.49 29.85 10.17
CA ARG A 120 25.75 30.87 10.94
C ARG A 120 26.51 31.31 12.19
N ARG A 121 27.14 30.37 12.93
CA ARG A 121 27.94 30.70 14.12
C ARG A 121 29.16 31.55 13.77
N ARG A 122 29.82 31.30 12.64
CA ARG A 122 31.00 32.11 12.19
C ARG A 122 30.63 33.52 11.76
N ARG A 123 29.37 33.79 11.36
CA ARG A 123 28.92 35.17 11.02
C ARG A 123 28.56 36.02 12.23
N VAL A 124 28.20 35.38 13.35
CA VAL A 124 27.80 36.08 14.59
C VAL A 124 29.03 36.43 15.46
N SER A 125 30.17 35.79 15.22
CA SER A 125 31.43 36.01 15.97
C SER A 125 32.41 36.98 15.30
N ARG A 126 31.95 37.72 14.27
CA ARG A 126 32.67 38.84 13.63
C ARG A 126 31.87 40.13 13.80
#